data_4ab4e8d8a6426132de33df4da002e6bc
#
_entry.id   4ab4e8d8a6426132de33df4da002e6bc
#
_cell.length_a   1.000
_cell.length_b   1.000
_cell.length_c   1.000
_cell.angle_alpha   90.00
_cell.angle_beta   90.00
_cell.angle_gamma   90.00
#
_symmetry.space_group_name_H-M   'P 1'
#
loop_
_entity.id
_entity.type
_entity.pdbx_description
1 polymer ?
#
loop_
_entity_poly.entity_id
_entity_poly.type
_entity_poly.pdbx_seq_one_letter_code
_entity_poly.pdbx_strand_id
1 'polypeptide(L)'
;MRVLELFSGTGSVGKVCREKGWEVISLDLKGADINTNILDWDYESAYPVGHFDIIWASPPCDTFSALARCNFTKEVMTDRINTIGLPILRRAEAIIDYFKPQYYFMENPQTGLMKNYVTRPYYDVDYCMYSNWGYKKRTRIWTNRIGFIPLLCDKNCGNTIQHPLNPKSVLHINNCGNTQQRVLLREQGISFKQSQNDRYRIPPRLLEGLFIF
;
A
#
# COMPACT_ATOMS: atom_id res chain seq x y z
N MET A 1 -21.98 2.86 -3.56
CA MET A 1 -21.09 1.77 -3.99
C MET A 1 -20.82 0.86 -2.80
N ARG A 2 -20.65 -0.44 -3.05
CA ARG A 2 -20.23 -1.43 -2.05
C ARG A 2 -18.77 -1.76 -2.25
N VAL A 3 -17.98 -1.60 -1.19
CA VAL A 3 -16.52 -1.74 -1.20
C VAL A 3 -16.09 -2.87 -0.29
N LEU A 4 -15.20 -3.73 -0.77
CA LEU A 4 -14.50 -4.72 0.05
C LEU A 4 -13.05 -4.23 0.25
N GLU A 5 -12.66 -4.02 1.51
CA GLU A 5 -11.29 -3.65 1.87
C GLU A 5 -10.59 -4.86 2.49
N LEU A 6 -9.76 -5.54 1.72
CA LEU A 6 -8.93 -6.66 2.16
C LEU A 6 -7.61 -6.16 2.77
N PHE A 7 -7.21 -6.72 3.90
CA PHE A 7 -6.04 -6.29 4.68
C PHE A 7 -6.19 -4.84 5.13
N SER A 8 -7.31 -4.54 5.78
CA SER A 8 -7.75 -3.17 6.09
C SER A 8 -6.78 -2.39 6.99
N GLY A 9 -6.03 -3.06 7.85
CA GLY A 9 -4.98 -2.49 8.68
C GLY A 9 -5.40 -1.22 9.41
N THR A 10 -4.99 -0.07 8.89
CA THR A 10 -5.32 1.25 9.47
C THR A 10 -6.70 1.79 9.06
N GLY A 11 -7.44 1.08 8.20
CA GLY A 11 -8.75 1.49 7.69
C GLY A 11 -8.71 2.73 6.79
N SER A 12 -7.56 3.02 6.18
CA SER A 12 -7.38 4.24 5.37
C SER A 12 -8.34 4.30 4.19
N VAL A 13 -8.58 3.19 3.53
CA VAL A 13 -9.48 3.10 2.36
C VAL A 13 -10.93 3.17 2.81
N GLY A 14 -11.31 2.35 3.78
CA GLY A 14 -12.66 2.33 4.32
C GLY A 14 -13.10 3.69 4.85
N LYS A 15 -12.19 4.45 5.48
CA LYS A 15 -12.48 5.80 5.95
C LYS A 15 -12.90 6.71 4.79
N VAL A 16 -12.10 6.80 3.73
CA VAL A 16 -12.39 7.65 2.55
C VAL A 16 -13.66 7.20 1.84
N CYS A 17 -13.87 5.87 1.73
CA CYS A 17 -15.09 5.35 1.12
C CYS A 17 -16.36 5.68 1.93
N ARG A 18 -16.31 5.54 3.26
CA ARG A 18 -17.43 5.90 4.14
C ARG A 18 -17.72 7.42 4.12
N GLU A 19 -16.69 8.26 4.03
CA GLU A 19 -16.85 9.72 3.85
C GLU A 19 -17.57 10.08 2.53
N LYS A 20 -17.46 9.22 1.51
CA LYS A 20 -18.23 9.32 0.25
C LYS A 20 -19.65 8.73 0.33
N GLY A 21 -20.08 8.24 1.51
CA GLY A 21 -21.38 7.58 1.70
C GLY A 21 -21.45 6.17 1.11
N TRP A 22 -20.31 5.50 0.91
CA TRP A 22 -20.27 4.15 0.38
C TRP A 22 -20.33 3.11 1.51
N GLU A 23 -20.94 1.99 1.24
CA GLU A 23 -20.94 0.83 2.13
C GLU A 23 -19.58 0.14 2.04
N VAL A 24 -18.96 -0.13 3.20
CA VAL A 24 -17.63 -0.75 3.26
C VAL A 24 -17.69 -1.96 4.18
N ILE A 25 -17.23 -3.08 3.65
CA ILE A 25 -16.93 -4.28 4.42
C ILE A 25 -15.42 -4.45 4.41
N SER A 26 -14.81 -4.54 5.59
CA SER A 26 -13.38 -4.69 5.79
C SER A 26 -13.03 -6.09 6.28
N LEU A 27 -11.89 -6.63 5.82
CA LEU A 27 -11.34 -7.91 6.26
C LEU A 27 -9.89 -7.74 6.71
N ASP A 28 -9.59 -8.24 7.90
CA ASP A 28 -8.23 -8.37 8.44
C ASP A 28 -8.20 -9.47 9.50
N LEU A 29 -7.02 -9.78 10.03
CA LEU A 29 -6.87 -10.74 11.15
C LEU A 29 -7.57 -10.24 12.43
N LYS A 30 -7.66 -8.91 12.61
CA LYS A 30 -8.32 -8.25 13.75
C LYS A 30 -8.67 -6.80 13.44
N GLY A 31 -9.70 -6.28 14.13
CA GLY A 31 -10.08 -4.86 14.04
C GLY A 31 -10.79 -4.48 12.74
N ALA A 32 -11.36 -5.45 12.04
CA ALA A 32 -12.15 -5.30 10.82
C ALA A 32 -13.59 -5.78 11.05
N ASP A 33 -14.46 -5.62 10.04
CA ASP A 33 -15.81 -6.17 10.08
C ASP A 33 -15.77 -7.71 10.04
N ILE A 34 -14.87 -8.27 9.22
CA ILE A 34 -14.59 -9.71 9.13
C ILE A 34 -13.18 -9.95 9.70
N ASN A 35 -13.14 -10.56 10.90
CA ASN A 35 -11.87 -10.85 11.58
C ASN A 35 -11.46 -12.30 11.31
N THR A 36 -10.73 -12.54 10.24
CA THR A 36 -10.26 -13.88 9.84
C THR A 36 -8.99 -13.81 9.02
N ASN A 37 -8.29 -14.95 8.92
CA ASN A 37 -7.23 -15.09 7.93
C ASN A 37 -7.87 -15.17 6.53
N ILE A 38 -7.36 -14.41 5.58
CA ILE A 38 -7.89 -14.40 4.22
C ILE A 38 -7.87 -15.78 3.55
N LEU A 39 -6.92 -16.66 3.96
CA LEU A 39 -6.83 -18.04 3.46
C LEU A 39 -8.00 -18.90 3.91
N ASP A 40 -8.58 -18.59 5.09
CA ASP A 40 -9.65 -19.35 5.72
C ASP A 40 -11.04 -18.74 5.42
N TRP A 41 -11.10 -17.56 4.79
CA TRP A 41 -12.37 -16.91 4.50
C TRP A 41 -13.12 -17.62 3.37
N ASP A 42 -14.31 -18.13 3.66
CA ASP A 42 -15.25 -18.66 2.67
C ASP A 42 -16.04 -17.52 2.02
N TYR A 43 -15.41 -16.82 1.08
CA TYR A 43 -16.01 -15.65 0.44
C TYR A 43 -17.13 -16.03 -0.54
N GLU A 44 -17.10 -17.23 -1.10
CA GLU A 44 -18.09 -17.71 -2.08
C GLU A 44 -19.45 -17.95 -1.40
N SER A 45 -19.45 -18.50 -0.19
CA SER A 45 -20.65 -18.67 0.61
C SER A 45 -21.11 -17.35 1.26
N ALA A 46 -20.19 -16.41 1.52
CA ALA A 46 -20.51 -15.17 2.21
C ALA A 46 -21.24 -14.15 1.31
N TYR A 47 -20.85 -14.05 0.04
CA TYR A 47 -21.43 -13.06 -0.88
C TYR A 47 -21.47 -13.57 -2.33
N PRO A 48 -22.51 -13.22 -3.12
CA PRO A 48 -22.59 -13.61 -4.52
C PRO A 48 -21.62 -12.82 -5.42
N VAL A 49 -21.32 -13.37 -6.60
CA VAL A 49 -20.61 -12.68 -7.68
C VAL A 49 -21.26 -11.33 -7.96
N GLY A 50 -20.48 -10.29 -8.16
CA GLY A 50 -20.97 -8.92 -8.41
C GLY A 50 -21.49 -8.20 -7.17
N HIS A 51 -21.32 -8.75 -5.95
CA HIS A 51 -21.76 -8.07 -4.73
C HIS A 51 -21.01 -6.76 -4.48
N PHE A 52 -19.72 -6.71 -4.75
CA PHE A 52 -18.89 -5.53 -4.54
C PHE A 52 -18.62 -4.79 -5.84
N ASP A 53 -18.78 -3.46 -5.80
CA ASP A 53 -18.45 -2.57 -6.93
C ASP A 53 -16.95 -2.31 -7.00
N ILE A 54 -16.31 -2.24 -5.82
CA ILE A 54 -14.88 -1.96 -5.67
C ILE A 54 -14.26 -2.99 -4.72
N ILE A 55 -13.08 -3.49 -5.07
CA ILE A 55 -12.24 -4.26 -4.14
C ILE A 55 -10.88 -3.59 -4.02
N TRP A 56 -10.49 -3.29 -2.79
CA TRP A 56 -9.15 -2.87 -2.43
C TRP A 56 -8.44 -3.99 -1.69
N ALA A 57 -7.18 -4.27 -2.06
CA ALA A 57 -6.33 -5.23 -1.37
C ALA A 57 -4.94 -4.66 -1.13
N SER A 58 -4.46 -4.71 0.11
CA SER A 58 -3.09 -4.35 0.49
C SER A 58 -2.38 -5.55 1.13
N PRO A 59 -2.00 -6.58 0.36
CA PRO A 59 -1.36 -7.78 0.91
C PRO A 59 -0.10 -7.43 1.72
N PRO A 60 0.19 -8.15 2.82
CA PRO A 60 1.37 -7.90 3.64
C PRO A 60 2.65 -7.83 2.81
N CYS A 61 3.40 -6.74 2.95
CA CYS A 61 4.61 -6.50 2.15
C CYS A 61 5.89 -7.09 2.76
N ASP A 62 5.84 -7.61 3.97
CA ASP A 62 7.02 -8.09 4.70
C ASP A 62 7.71 -9.27 4.02
N THR A 63 6.94 -10.24 3.48
CA THR A 63 7.47 -11.39 2.73
C THR A 63 8.07 -10.99 1.38
N PHE A 64 7.60 -9.88 0.79
CA PHE A 64 8.09 -9.35 -0.48
C PHE A 64 9.10 -8.22 -0.32
N SER A 65 9.48 -7.87 0.91
CA SER A 65 10.35 -6.73 1.19
C SER A 65 11.79 -6.96 0.72
N ALA A 66 12.29 -6.10 -0.15
CA ALA A 66 13.69 -6.12 -0.54
C ALA A 66 14.64 -5.83 0.64
N LEU A 67 14.18 -5.11 1.67
CA LEU A 67 14.95 -4.83 2.88
C LEU A 67 15.12 -6.07 3.76
N ALA A 68 14.26 -7.06 3.64
CA ALA A 68 14.40 -8.33 4.36
C ALA A 68 15.67 -9.12 3.96
N ARG A 69 16.27 -8.81 2.80
CA ARG A 69 17.56 -9.36 2.38
C ARG A 69 18.71 -9.02 3.34
N CYS A 70 18.56 -7.99 4.15
CA CYS A 70 19.55 -7.67 5.18
C CYS A 70 19.49 -8.65 6.37
N ASN A 71 18.38 -9.38 6.54
CA ASN A 71 18.10 -10.24 7.69
C ASN A 71 18.02 -11.73 7.33
N PHE A 72 17.81 -12.06 6.05
CA PHE A 72 17.57 -13.42 5.58
C PHE A 72 18.40 -13.75 4.35
N THR A 73 18.82 -15.00 4.21
CA THR A 73 19.45 -15.51 2.99
C THR A 73 18.45 -15.53 1.83
N LYS A 74 18.95 -15.67 0.60
CA LYS A 74 18.11 -15.74 -0.60
C LYS A 74 17.15 -16.94 -0.55
N GLU A 75 17.62 -18.06 -0.04
CA GLU A 75 16.86 -19.31 0.10
C GLU A 75 15.70 -19.13 1.07
N VAL A 76 15.96 -18.58 2.26
CA VAL A 76 14.93 -18.26 3.28
C VAL A 76 13.92 -17.27 2.73
N MET A 77 14.36 -16.24 1.99
CA MET A 77 13.46 -15.29 1.36
C MET A 77 12.57 -15.95 0.32
N THR A 78 13.13 -16.83 -0.51
CA THR A 78 12.35 -17.56 -1.53
C THR A 78 11.33 -18.48 -0.88
N ASP A 79 11.71 -19.19 0.16
CA ASP A 79 10.80 -20.04 0.93
C ASP A 79 9.65 -19.25 1.53
N ARG A 80 9.92 -18.14 2.23
CA ARG A 80 8.90 -17.24 2.80
C ARG A 80 7.94 -16.71 1.74
N ILE A 81 8.45 -16.33 0.56
CA ILE A 81 7.61 -15.89 -0.55
C ILE A 81 6.69 -17.02 -0.99
N ASN A 82 7.22 -18.22 -1.19
CA ASN A 82 6.46 -19.36 -1.71
C ASN A 82 5.43 -19.89 -0.70
N THR A 83 5.80 -19.95 0.59
CA THR A 83 4.96 -20.58 1.63
C THR A 83 4.00 -19.63 2.31
N ILE A 84 4.26 -18.30 2.30
CA ILE A 84 3.43 -17.31 2.97
C ILE A 84 2.93 -16.25 1.97
N GLY A 85 3.84 -15.58 1.28
CA GLY A 85 3.49 -14.41 0.46
C GLY A 85 2.60 -14.75 -0.73
N LEU A 86 2.99 -15.76 -1.51
CA LEU A 86 2.23 -16.16 -2.71
C LEU A 86 0.86 -16.76 -2.40
N PRO A 87 0.66 -17.64 -1.41
CA PRO A 87 -0.68 -18.08 -1.03
C PRO A 87 -1.62 -16.92 -0.72
N ILE A 88 -1.18 -15.94 0.08
CA ILE A 88 -1.97 -14.76 0.42
C ILE A 88 -2.28 -13.90 -0.82
N LEU A 89 -1.27 -13.64 -1.65
CA LEU A 89 -1.43 -12.90 -2.90
C LEU A 89 -2.42 -13.58 -3.84
N ARG A 90 -2.26 -14.88 -4.08
CA ARG A 90 -3.14 -15.65 -4.97
C ARG A 90 -4.57 -15.71 -4.44
N ARG A 91 -4.74 -15.78 -3.11
CA ARG A 91 -6.07 -15.72 -2.50
C ARG A 91 -6.73 -14.35 -2.74
N ALA A 92 -5.99 -13.25 -2.60
CA ALA A 92 -6.52 -11.92 -2.91
C ALA A 92 -6.91 -11.78 -4.39
N GLU A 93 -6.08 -12.30 -5.31
CA GLU A 93 -6.39 -12.32 -6.74
C GLU A 93 -7.64 -13.16 -7.05
N ALA A 94 -7.77 -14.35 -6.42
CA ALA A 94 -8.94 -15.22 -6.58
C ALA A 94 -10.23 -14.55 -6.10
N ILE A 95 -10.19 -13.83 -4.98
CA ILE A 95 -11.33 -13.06 -4.47
C ILE A 95 -11.75 -11.96 -5.46
N ILE A 96 -10.78 -11.22 -6.01
CA ILE A 96 -11.05 -10.19 -7.04
C ILE A 96 -11.67 -10.84 -8.28
N ASP A 97 -11.13 -11.96 -8.73
CA ASP A 97 -11.59 -12.64 -9.94
C ASP A 97 -12.98 -13.30 -9.76
N TYR A 98 -13.30 -13.76 -8.54
CA TYR A 98 -14.62 -14.29 -8.21
C TYR A 98 -15.70 -13.20 -8.19
N PHE A 99 -15.47 -12.12 -7.45
CA PHE A 99 -16.48 -11.08 -7.31
C PHE A 99 -16.65 -10.21 -8.56
N LYS A 100 -15.67 -10.17 -9.46
CA LYS A 100 -15.70 -9.39 -10.71
C LYS A 100 -16.13 -7.94 -10.47
N PRO A 101 -15.48 -7.20 -9.55
CA PRO A 101 -15.85 -5.84 -9.27
C PRO A 101 -15.70 -4.94 -10.49
N GLN A 102 -16.44 -3.83 -10.54
CA GLN A 102 -16.24 -2.81 -11.57
C GLN A 102 -14.80 -2.28 -11.53
N TYR A 103 -14.27 -2.05 -10.33
CA TYR A 103 -12.87 -1.64 -10.13
C TYR A 103 -12.19 -2.48 -9.06
N TYR A 104 -10.94 -2.85 -9.29
CA TYR A 104 -10.08 -3.39 -8.26
C TYR A 104 -8.82 -2.55 -8.13
N PHE A 105 -8.26 -2.55 -6.92
CA PHE A 105 -6.98 -1.91 -6.60
C PHE A 105 -6.21 -2.86 -5.69
N MET A 106 -4.97 -3.17 -6.06
CA MET A 106 -4.07 -3.96 -5.22
C MET A 106 -2.78 -3.16 -5.00
N GLU A 107 -2.41 -2.92 -3.75
CA GLU A 107 -1.32 -2.02 -3.37
C GLU A 107 -0.16 -2.79 -2.77
N ASN A 108 1.07 -2.41 -3.16
CA ASN A 108 2.28 -2.85 -2.46
C ASN A 108 3.45 -1.90 -2.78
N PRO A 109 4.49 -1.77 -1.91
CA PRO A 109 5.67 -0.99 -2.22
C PRO A 109 6.32 -1.42 -3.54
N GLN A 110 6.55 -0.46 -4.44
CA GLN A 110 7.12 -0.70 -5.78
C GLN A 110 8.53 -1.32 -5.70
N THR A 111 9.28 -1.04 -4.64
CA THR A 111 10.61 -1.61 -4.41
C THR A 111 10.57 -3.07 -3.93
N GLY A 112 9.38 -3.56 -3.55
CA GLY A 112 9.17 -4.95 -3.15
C GLY A 112 9.20 -5.94 -4.32
N LEU A 113 9.27 -7.22 -4.01
CA LEU A 113 9.34 -8.32 -4.97
C LEU A 113 7.97 -8.74 -5.51
N MET A 114 6.86 -8.32 -4.91
CA MET A 114 5.51 -8.69 -5.33
C MET A 114 5.26 -8.36 -6.81
N LYS A 115 5.88 -7.30 -7.32
CA LYS A 115 5.80 -6.91 -8.75
C LYS A 115 6.29 -7.98 -9.73
N ASN A 116 7.07 -8.95 -9.28
CA ASN A 116 7.56 -10.04 -10.12
C ASN A 116 6.52 -11.17 -10.27
N TYR A 117 5.44 -11.12 -9.51
CA TYR A 117 4.41 -12.16 -9.43
C TYR A 117 3.03 -11.72 -9.89
N VAL A 118 2.84 -10.40 -10.11
CA VAL A 118 1.56 -9.82 -10.57
C VAL A 118 1.73 -9.24 -11.97
N THR A 119 0.93 -9.72 -12.91
CA THR A 119 0.97 -9.32 -14.33
C THR A 119 -0.14 -8.33 -14.71
N ARG A 120 -0.98 -7.90 -13.76
CA ARG A 120 -2.09 -6.97 -13.98
C ARG A 120 -1.58 -5.56 -14.33
N PRO A 121 -2.36 -4.73 -15.06
CA PRO A 121 -2.04 -3.32 -15.30
C PRO A 121 -1.83 -2.56 -13.98
N TYR A 122 -0.98 -1.53 -13.99
CA TYR A 122 -0.63 -0.80 -12.78
C TYR A 122 -0.28 0.67 -13.02
N TYR A 123 -0.29 1.43 -11.93
CA TYR A 123 0.33 2.75 -11.81
C TYR A 123 1.35 2.75 -10.67
N ASP A 124 2.45 3.46 -10.86
CA ASP A 124 3.39 3.77 -9.77
C ASP A 124 3.14 5.20 -9.29
N VAL A 125 3.07 5.41 -7.97
CA VAL A 125 2.82 6.69 -7.33
C VAL A 125 3.80 6.94 -6.21
N ASP A 126 4.09 8.22 -5.91
CA ASP A 126 4.89 8.60 -4.74
C ASP A 126 3.98 9.28 -3.70
N TYR A 127 3.87 8.72 -2.49
CA TYR A 127 2.96 9.21 -1.44
C TYR A 127 3.20 10.67 -1.04
N CYS A 128 4.46 11.17 -1.15
CA CYS A 128 4.78 12.56 -0.90
C CYS A 128 4.12 13.56 -1.86
N MET A 129 3.60 13.10 -3.00
CA MET A 129 2.82 13.91 -3.94
C MET A 129 1.35 14.06 -3.53
N TYR A 130 0.90 13.22 -2.60
CA TYR A 130 -0.50 13.15 -2.16
C TYR A 130 -0.68 13.44 -0.66
N SER A 131 0.42 13.73 0.04
CA SER A 131 0.40 13.99 1.48
C SER A 131 1.54 14.92 1.90
N ASN A 132 1.41 15.51 3.07
CA ASN A 132 2.45 16.30 3.75
C ASN A 132 3.20 15.48 4.82
N TRP A 133 3.22 14.16 4.70
CA TRP A 133 3.81 13.26 5.71
C TRP A 133 5.34 13.27 5.73
N GLY A 134 5.96 13.96 4.80
CA GLY A 134 7.41 14.18 4.79
C GLY A 134 8.23 13.03 4.24
N TYR A 135 7.64 11.92 3.80
CA TYR A 135 8.39 10.79 3.27
C TYR A 135 7.95 10.37 1.87
N LYS A 136 8.92 9.91 1.10
CA LYS A 136 8.68 9.30 -0.20
C LYS A 136 8.47 7.79 0.01
N LYS A 137 7.26 7.33 -0.28
CA LYS A 137 6.95 5.89 -0.41
C LYS A 137 6.49 5.68 -1.84
N ARG A 138 7.36 5.13 -2.69
CA ARG A 138 6.96 4.73 -4.03
C ARG A 138 6.16 3.44 -3.92
N THR A 139 4.95 3.50 -4.40
CA THR A 139 3.95 2.44 -4.27
C THR A 139 3.42 2.08 -5.64
N ARG A 140 3.22 0.81 -5.88
CA ARG A 140 2.55 0.28 -7.07
C ARG A 140 1.12 -0.08 -6.75
N ILE A 141 0.21 0.34 -7.61
CA ILE A 141 -1.22 0.02 -7.53
C ILE A 141 -1.61 -0.69 -8.81
N TRP A 142 -1.85 -2.00 -8.73
CA TRP A 142 -2.40 -2.77 -9.82
C TRP A 142 -3.91 -2.57 -9.87
N THR A 143 -4.44 -2.25 -11.04
CA THR A 143 -5.85 -1.89 -11.18
C THR A 143 -6.31 -2.00 -12.64
N ASN A 144 -7.60 -2.22 -12.85
CA ASN A 144 -8.27 -2.07 -14.14
C ASN A 144 -8.80 -0.64 -14.37
N ARG A 145 -8.61 0.29 -13.41
CA ARG A 145 -8.98 1.69 -13.57
C ARG A 145 -8.10 2.36 -14.62
N ILE A 146 -8.68 2.85 -15.69
CA ILE A 146 -8.00 3.64 -16.72
C ILE A 146 -8.18 5.14 -16.48
N GLY A 147 -7.30 5.97 -17.05
CA GLY A 147 -7.41 7.43 -17.00
C GLY A 147 -6.97 8.09 -15.69
N PHE A 148 -6.42 7.32 -14.73
CA PHE A 148 -5.76 7.92 -13.57
C PHE A 148 -4.39 8.48 -13.98
N ILE A 149 -4.08 9.70 -13.53
CA ILE A 149 -2.79 10.37 -13.78
C ILE A 149 -1.93 10.24 -12.54
N PRO A 150 -0.94 9.32 -12.53
CA PRO A 150 -0.08 9.11 -11.37
C PRO A 150 0.92 10.26 -11.20
N LEU A 151 1.14 10.69 -9.96
CA LEU A 151 2.15 11.69 -9.62
C LEU A 151 3.40 10.99 -9.07
N LEU A 152 4.52 11.20 -9.77
CA LEU A 152 5.86 10.78 -9.34
C LEU A 152 6.65 11.99 -8.85
N CYS A 153 7.39 11.81 -7.77
CA CYS A 153 8.15 12.87 -7.12
C CYS A 153 9.51 13.07 -7.80
N ASP A 154 9.72 14.26 -8.28
CA ASP A 154 11.01 14.79 -8.77
C ASP A 154 11.79 15.59 -7.71
N LYS A 155 11.40 15.49 -6.43
CA LYS A 155 11.87 16.22 -5.26
C LYS A 155 11.31 17.65 -5.09
N ASN A 156 10.27 18.01 -5.82
CA ASN A 156 9.55 19.29 -5.71
C ASN A 156 8.21 19.18 -4.95
N CYS A 157 8.04 18.15 -4.14
CA CYS A 157 6.76 17.84 -3.51
C CYS A 157 6.43 18.65 -2.24
N GLY A 158 7.28 19.60 -1.83
CA GLY A 158 7.10 20.33 -0.56
C GLY A 158 7.44 19.53 0.71
N ASN A 159 7.75 18.24 0.57
CA ASN A 159 8.16 17.35 1.67
C ASN A 159 9.69 17.18 1.73
N THR A 160 10.43 18.11 1.16
CA THR A 160 11.89 18.05 1.06
C THR A 160 12.56 19.21 1.76
N ILE A 161 13.78 18.98 2.22
CA ILE A 161 14.67 20.00 2.75
C ILE A 161 16.02 19.93 2.04
N GLN A 162 16.78 21.00 2.11
CA GLN A 162 18.16 21.02 1.64
C GLN A 162 19.01 19.98 2.37
N HIS A 163 19.82 19.21 1.63
CA HIS A 163 20.72 18.25 2.25
C HIS A 163 21.80 18.97 3.07
N PRO A 164 21.98 18.66 4.37
CA PRO A 164 22.88 19.41 5.26
C PRO A 164 24.31 19.48 4.79
N LEU A 165 24.80 18.38 4.19
CA LEU A 165 26.20 18.24 3.78
C LEU A 165 26.40 18.37 2.26
N ASN A 166 25.33 18.57 1.49
CA ASN A 166 25.40 18.68 0.04
C ASN A 166 24.40 19.71 -0.51
N PRO A 167 24.83 20.97 -0.71
CA PRO A 167 23.95 22.04 -1.19
C PRO A 167 23.31 21.79 -2.56
N LYS A 168 23.79 20.81 -3.31
CA LYS A 168 23.22 20.44 -4.63
C LYS A 168 22.15 19.35 -4.53
N SER A 169 21.82 18.88 -3.32
CA SER A 169 20.89 17.78 -3.10
C SER A 169 19.79 18.16 -2.12
N VAL A 170 18.61 17.55 -2.27
CA VAL A 170 17.50 17.67 -1.34
C VAL A 170 17.12 16.29 -0.81
N LEU A 171 16.62 16.25 0.42
CA LEU A 171 16.18 15.06 1.14
C LEU A 171 14.71 15.18 1.48
N HIS A 172 13.99 14.06 1.46
CA HIS A 172 12.66 14.03 2.08
C HIS A 172 12.81 14.12 3.60
N ILE A 173 12.01 14.98 4.23
CA ILE A 173 12.06 15.31 5.66
C ILE A 173 11.97 14.04 6.52
N ASN A 174 11.11 13.09 6.13
CA ASN A 174 10.90 11.84 6.83
C ASN A 174 11.20 10.67 5.89
N ASN A 175 12.46 10.25 5.80
CA ASN A 175 12.82 9.09 5.00
C ASN A 175 12.86 7.81 5.85
N CYS A 176 11.85 6.99 5.72
CA CYS A 176 11.66 5.78 6.52
C CYS A 176 12.75 4.71 6.37
N GLY A 177 13.52 4.73 5.29
CA GLY A 177 14.44 3.65 4.93
C GLY A 177 15.93 3.94 5.17
N ASN A 178 16.34 5.19 5.37
CA ASN A 178 17.75 5.56 5.43
C ASN A 178 18.17 6.00 6.83
N THR A 179 18.93 5.13 7.53
CA THR A 179 19.42 5.40 8.89
C THR A 179 20.38 6.60 8.95
N GLN A 180 21.27 6.73 7.98
CA GLN A 180 22.23 7.85 7.93
C GLN A 180 21.50 9.18 7.75
N GLN A 181 20.51 9.22 6.88
CA GLN A 181 19.69 10.41 6.68
C GLN A 181 18.90 10.79 7.92
N ARG A 182 18.41 9.82 8.69
CA ARG A 182 17.74 10.07 9.97
C ARG A 182 18.68 10.68 11.02
N VAL A 183 19.94 10.23 11.07
CA VAL A 183 20.95 10.79 11.97
C VAL A 183 21.20 12.25 11.62
N LEU A 184 21.48 12.55 10.36
CA LEU A 184 21.71 13.92 9.87
C LEU A 184 20.55 14.88 10.17
N LEU A 185 19.31 14.41 10.01
CA LEU A 185 18.12 15.23 10.29
C LEU A 185 17.95 15.49 11.79
N ARG A 186 18.24 14.50 12.64
CA ARG A 186 18.20 14.64 14.10
C ARG A 186 19.24 15.63 14.62
N GLU A 187 20.43 15.62 14.07
CA GLU A 187 21.52 16.56 14.40
C GLU A 187 21.12 18.01 14.09
N GLN A 188 20.17 18.22 13.17
CA GLN A 188 19.60 19.52 12.84
C GLN A 188 18.29 19.84 13.58
N GLY A 189 17.96 19.07 14.62
CA GLY A 189 16.73 19.27 15.39
C GLY A 189 15.45 18.82 14.65
N ILE A 190 15.56 18.21 13.49
CA ILE A 190 14.43 17.70 12.73
C ILE A 190 14.18 16.25 13.14
N SER A 191 13.18 16.05 13.98
CA SER A 191 12.78 14.72 14.46
C SER A 191 11.35 14.40 14.05
N PHE A 192 11.17 13.36 13.26
CA PHE A 192 9.86 12.80 12.93
C PHE A 192 9.71 11.44 13.62
N LYS A 193 8.83 11.37 14.60
CA LYS A 193 8.41 10.09 15.16
C LYS A 193 7.33 9.52 14.22
N GLN A 194 7.69 8.49 13.50
CA GLN A 194 6.74 7.75 12.68
C GLN A 194 6.54 6.37 13.30
N SER A 195 5.31 6.05 13.65
CA SER A 195 4.94 4.71 14.10
C SER A 195 4.94 3.73 12.91
N GLN A 196 4.94 2.43 13.20
CA GLN A 196 4.76 1.42 12.16
C GLN A 196 3.43 1.59 11.44
N ASN A 197 2.37 1.90 12.17
CA ASN A 197 1.03 2.16 11.61
C ASN A 197 1.03 3.34 10.63
N ASP A 198 1.82 4.38 10.88
CA ASP A 198 1.93 5.51 9.96
C ASP A 198 2.46 5.10 8.57
N ARG A 199 3.28 4.04 8.49
CA ARG A 199 3.82 3.54 7.23
C ARG A 199 2.81 2.74 6.41
N TYR A 200 1.78 2.21 7.07
CA TYR A 200 0.72 1.43 6.43
C TYR A 200 -0.43 2.30 5.92
N ARG A 201 -0.50 3.57 6.36
CA ARG A 201 -1.52 4.51 5.88
C ARG A 201 -1.37 4.78 4.37
N ILE A 202 -2.51 4.94 3.73
CA ILE A 202 -2.60 5.37 2.33
C ILE A 202 -3.10 6.82 2.33
N PRO A 203 -2.46 7.73 1.54
CA PRO A 203 -2.88 9.13 1.50
C PRO A 203 -4.33 9.29 1.03
N PRO A 204 -5.20 10.01 1.78
CA PRO A 204 -6.59 10.23 1.36
C PRO A 204 -6.71 10.87 -0.03
N ARG A 205 -5.88 11.88 -0.35
CA ARG A 205 -5.89 12.53 -1.68
C ARG A 205 -5.55 11.56 -2.83
N LEU A 206 -4.74 10.52 -2.57
CA LEU A 206 -4.50 9.47 -3.56
C LEU A 206 -5.76 8.64 -3.81
N LEU A 207 -6.42 8.22 -2.73
CA LEU A 207 -7.68 7.46 -2.81
C LEU A 207 -8.79 8.27 -3.47
N GLU A 208 -8.93 9.55 -3.11
CA GLU A 208 -9.86 10.47 -3.75
C GLU A 208 -9.64 10.54 -5.26
N GLY A 209 -8.38 10.68 -5.70
CA GLY A 209 -8.03 10.70 -7.13
C GLY A 209 -8.30 9.37 -7.85
N LEU A 210 -8.04 8.24 -7.19
CA LEU A 210 -8.33 6.91 -7.75
C LEU A 210 -9.82 6.63 -7.85
N PHE A 211 -10.65 7.20 -6.95
CA PHE A 211 -12.09 6.99 -6.85
C PHE A 211 -12.93 8.08 -7.54
N ILE A 212 -12.35 8.82 -8.49
CA ILE A 212 -13.08 9.66 -9.45
C ILE A 212 -13.39 8.80 -10.67
N PHE A 213 -14.64 8.43 -10.82
CA PHE A 213 -15.13 7.59 -11.93
C PHE A 213 -15.98 8.40 -12.89
#